data_eb640e2af7d4e469addbdf6e6bda720d
#
_entry.id   eb640e2af7d4e469addbdf6e6bda720d
#
_cell.length_a   1.000
_cell.length_b   1.000
_cell.length_c   1.000
_cell.angle_alpha   90.00
_cell.angle_beta   90.00
_cell.angle_gamma   90.00
#
_symmetry.space_group_name_H-M   'P 1'
#
loop_
_entity.id
_entity.type
_entity.pdbx_description
1 polymer ?
#
loop_
_entity_poly.entity_id
_entity_poly.type
_entity_poly.pdbx_seq_one_letter_code
_entity_poly.pdbx_strand_id
1 'polypeptide(L)'
;TSLLFFWLGWWWGLSLPQALVVSGTLALSSTAVVIKQLGELQQLHTRRAQLGVSVLLFQDLAVVPLLVMIPILARPEVQGSALLAEVAWASLKGLFALSVLLAVGKWLLPMVFHEVARARSDELFVLSTLLVALLAASLTQWMGLSMALGAFLAGMMLGESHYRHQLEVDIKPFRDVLLGLFFITIGMTMEWTLVANAWWQVLLCVLGLILCKSLLVLLAGRLMGERKRDAMAAGIMLSQVGEFGFVLLALASHHGLLGHEMVSLLIGVGVITLSLTPWLVQRALGLAHSLTDGALLSRAGVAQSGLSKHQHVIIAGFGRTGQTCARFLKLEEIPFLALDLDPERVSEAKLAGEQVAFGDASRRDILLAAGLMRARLVIITFDDRKRVDAMLTQIRTLAGDLKVLVRTRDDSFLEHYKQAGAFEVIPESQEGALMLVSHLLVNCDIPIGRVIRRMEHERSSQYRFLHG
;
A
#
# COMPACT_ATOMS: atom_id res chain seq x y z
N THR A 1 -14.54 0.53 -15.32
CA THR A 1 -13.45 1.42 -15.85
C THR A 1 -13.27 1.18 -17.33
N SER A 2 -13.00 -0.05 -17.77
CA SER A 2 -12.82 -0.40 -19.19
C SER A 2 -13.99 0.02 -20.06
N LEU A 3 -15.24 -0.22 -19.63
CA LEU A 3 -16.44 0.19 -20.41
C LEU A 3 -16.50 1.71 -20.63
N LEU A 4 -16.17 2.53 -19.63
CA LEU A 4 -16.18 3.99 -19.79
C LEU A 4 -15.11 4.44 -20.79
N PHE A 5 -13.87 3.95 -20.62
CA PHE A 5 -12.78 4.32 -21.53
C PHE A 5 -12.98 3.78 -22.95
N PHE A 6 -13.64 2.61 -23.08
CA PHE A 6 -14.05 2.08 -24.38
C PHE A 6 -15.01 3.05 -25.11
N TRP A 7 -16.09 3.48 -24.44
CA TRP A 7 -17.03 4.42 -24.98
C TRP A 7 -16.41 5.77 -25.33
N LEU A 8 -15.52 6.29 -24.47
CA LEU A 8 -14.78 7.52 -24.75
C LEU A 8 -13.86 7.39 -25.97
N GLY A 9 -13.12 6.29 -26.09
CA GLY A 9 -12.25 6.02 -27.22
C GLY A 9 -13.05 5.88 -28.53
N TRP A 10 -14.16 5.14 -28.49
CA TRP A 10 -15.04 4.98 -29.65
C TRP A 10 -15.67 6.32 -30.09
N TRP A 11 -16.11 7.12 -29.13
CA TRP A 11 -16.64 8.45 -29.43
C TRP A 11 -15.58 9.39 -30.01
N TRP A 12 -14.33 9.21 -29.68
CA TRP A 12 -13.20 9.96 -30.22
C TRP A 12 -12.74 9.41 -31.58
N GLY A 13 -13.43 8.44 -32.17
CA GLY A 13 -13.21 7.91 -33.50
C GLY A 13 -12.21 6.76 -33.60
N LEU A 14 -11.85 6.14 -32.45
CA LEU A 14 -11.07 4.92 -32.49
C LEU A 14 -11.90 3.77 -33.05
N SER A 15 -11.27 2.89 -33.83
CA SER A 15 -11.90 1.63 -34.23
C SER A 15 -12.19 0.78 -32.99
N LEU A 16 -13.16 -0.12 -33.11
CA LEU A 16 -13.56 -1.02 -32.02
C LEU A 16 -12.35 -1.77 -31.40
N PRO A 17 -11.43 -2.38 -32.18
CA PRO A 17 -10.24 -3.01 -31.66
C PRO A 17 -9.31 -2.05 -30.90
N GLN A 18 -9.08 -0.85 -31.44
CA GLN A 18 -8.25 0.18 -30.81
C GLN A 18 -8.85 0.66 -29.49
N ALA A 19 -10.17 0.97 -29.47
CA ALA A 19 -10.88 1.39 -28.27
C ALA A 19 -10.80 0.32 -27.16
N LEU A 20 -10.87 -0.96 -27.54
CA LEU A 20 -10.79 -2.08 -26.59
C LEU A 20 -9.41 -2.17 -25.95
N VAL A 21 -8.33 -2.05 -26.73
CA VAL A 21 -6.96 -2.11 -26.22
C VAL A 21 -6.64 -0.88 -25.37
N VAL A 22 -6.97 0.33 -25.84
CA VAL A 22 -6.74 1.57 -25.08
C VAL A 22 -7.50 1.54 -23.74
N SER A 23 -8.77 1.11 -23.77
CA SER A 23 -9.58 1.01 -22.55
C SER A 23 -9.04 -0.03 -21.56
N GLY A 24 -8.59 -1.18 -22.06
CA GLY A 24 -7.95 -2.21 -21.24
C GLY A 24 -6.66 -1.68 -20.59
N THR A 25 -5.81 -1.03 -21.38
CA THR A 25 -4.56 -0.40 -20.91
C THR A 25 -4.80 0.62 -19.81
N LEU A 26 -5.71 1.55 -20.02
CA LEU A 26 -6.01 2.63 -19.07
C LEU A 26 -6.73 2.12 -17.81
N ALA A 27 -7.43 1.00 -17.90
CA ALA A 27 -8.13 0.42 -16.76
C ALA A 27 -7.20 -0.26 -15.77
N LEU A 28 -6.08 -0.80 -16.22
CA LEU A 28 -5.11 -1.49 -15.36
C LEU A 28 -4.38 -0.51 -14.44
N SER A 29 -4.05 -0.96 -13.22
CA SER A 29 -3.29 -0.19 -12.24
C SER A 29 -2.05 -0.99 -11.82
N SER A 30 -1.03 -0.32 -11.26
CA SER A 30 0.22 -0.97 -10.87
C SER A 30 0.11 -1.67 -9.52
N THR A 31 0.16 -2.98 -9.53
CA THR A 31 0.17 -3.82 -8.33
C THR A 31 1.49 -3.66 -7.58
N ALA A 32 2.63 -3.70 -8.29
CA ALA A 32 3.95 -3.63 -7.70
C ALA A 32 4.18 -2.32 -6.92
N VAL A 33 3.85 -1.16 -7.52
CA VAL A 33 4.08 0.14 -6.90
C VAL A 33 3.14 0.37 -5.71
N VAL A 34 1.85 0.02 -5.84
CA VAL A 34 0.87 0.23 -4.76
C VAL A 34 1.17 -0.65 -3.55
N ILE A 35 1.44 -1.95 -3.75
CA ILE A 35 1.74 -2.87 -2.64
C ILE A 35 3.05 -2.46 -1.95
N LYS A 36 4.09 -2.09 -2.72
CA LYS A 36 5.36 -1.60 -2.17
C LYS A 36 5.14 -0.37 -1.28
N GLN A 37 4.42 0.64 -1.78
CA GLN A 37 4.13 1.87 -1.01
C GLN A 37 3.30 1.60 0.25
N LEU A 38 2.27 0.76 0.16
CA LEU A 38 1.47 0.37 1.31
C LEU A 38 2.29 -0.41 2.34
N GLY A 39 3.23 -1.25 1.89
CA GLY A 39 4.17 -1.98 2.74
C GLY A 39 5.12 -1.04 3.50
N GLU A 40 5.74 -0.08 2.79
CA GLU A 40 6.61 0.95 3.39
C GLU A 40 5.87 1.82 4.42
N LEU A 41 4.58 2.11 4.17
CA LEU A 41 3.71 2.84 5.09
C LEU A 41 3.11 1.97 6.20
N GLN A 42 3.38 0.66 6.21
CA GLN A 42 2.79 -0.33 7.14
C GLN A 42 1.24 -0.32 7.14
N GLN A 43 0.62 -0.10 5.97
CA GLN A 43 -0.82 0.06 5.81
C GLN A 43 -1.52 -1.08 5.08
N LEU A 44 -0.84 -2.18 4.78
CA LEU A 44 -1.39 -3.34 4.04
C LEU A 44 -2.64 -3.95 4.70
N HIS A 45 -2.75 -3.87 6.02
CA HIS A 45 -3.86 -4.43 6.78
C HIS A 45 -5.09 -3.50 6.88
N THR A 46 -5.02 -2.29 6.32
CA THR A 46 -6.15 -1.35 6.36
C THR A 46 -7.22 -1.72 5.35
N ARG A 47 -8.50 -1.41 5.64
CA ARG A 47 -9.64 -1.72 4.76
C ARG A 47 -9.47 -1.18 3.35
N ARG A 48 -9.01 0.07 3.22
CA ARG A 48 -8.71 0.70 1.91
C ARG A 48 -7.63 -0.02 1.12
N ALA A 49 -6.59 -0.53 1.81
CA ALA A 49 -5.55 -1.31 1.16
C ALA A 49 -6.09 -2.66 0.67
N GLN A 50 -6.88 -3.35 1.49
CA GLN A 50 -7.54 -4.61 1.11
C GLN A 50 -8.44 -4.43 -0.11
N LEU A 51 -9.23 -3.34 -0.15
CA LEU A 51 -10.04 -2.99 -1.33
C LEU A 51 -9.17 -2.76 -2.56
N GLY A 52 -8.10 -1.96 -2.42
CA GLY A 52 -7.16 -1.70 -3.50
C GLY A 52 -6.52 -2.98 -4.02
N VAL A 53 -5.99 -3.81 -3.13
CA VAL A 53 -5.34 -5.10 -3.47
C VAL A 53 -6.32 -6.06 -4.15
N SER A 54 -7.56 -6.15 -3.68
CA SER A 54 -8.59 -7.00 -4.31
C SER A 54 -8.87 -6.59 -5.76
N VAL A 55 -8.94 -5.27 -6.02
CA VAL A 55 -9.13 -4.75 -7.38
C VAL A 55 -7.89 -5.02 -8.24
N LEU A 56 -6.68 -4.84 -7.71
CA LEU A 56 -5.42 -5.10 -8.40
C LEU A 56 -5.30 -6.57 -8.81
N LEU A 57 -5.59 -7.51 -7.91
CA LEU A 57 -5.57 -8.94 -8.21
C LEU A 57 -6.57 -9.31 -9.32
N PHE A 58 -7.76 -8.71 -9.31
CA PHE A 58 -8.71 -8.90 -10.40
C PHE A 58 -8.20 -8.30 -11.72
N GLN A 59 -7.58 -7.13 -11.69
CA GLN A 59 -7.00 -6.49 -12.87
C GLN A 59 -5.86 -7.32 -13.46
N ASP A 60 -4.98 -7.89 -12.63
CA ASP A 60 -3.89 -8.76 -13.06
C ASP A 60 -4.44 -10.00 -13.78
N LEU A 61 -5.50 -10.59 -13.27
CA LEU A 61 -6.17 -11.71 -13.93
C LEU A 61 -6.82 -11.29 -15.26
N ALA A 62 -7.39 -10.09 -15.33
CA ALA A 62 -8.02 -9.56 -16.54
C ALA A 62 -7.02 -9.21 -17.65
N VAL A 63 -5.73 -9.14 -17.36
CA VAL A 63 -4.67 -8.96 -18.38
C VAL A 63 -4.62 -10.17 -19.32
N VAL A 64 -4.85 -11.38 -18.81
CA VAL A 64 -4.75 -12.62 -19.59
C VAL A 64 -5.62 -12.61 -20.86
N PRO A 65 -6.93 -12.38 -20.78
CA PRO A 65 -7.76 -12.28 -21.99
C PRO A 65 -7.32 -11.14 -22.93
N LEU A 66 -6.85 -10.01 -22.41
CA LEU A 66 -6.36 -8.91 -23.23
C LEU A 66 -5.11 -9.29 -24.02
N LEU A 67 -4.15 -9.98 -23.40
CA LEU A 67 -2.95 -10.49 -24.07
C LEU A 67 -3.26 -11.50 -25.18
N VAL A 68 -4.32 -12.28 -25.02
CA VAL A 68 -4.79 -13.23 -26.04
C VAL A 68 -5.52 -12.52 -27.17
N MET A 69 -6.30 -11.47 -26.87
CA MET A 69 -7.15 -10.79 -27.84
C MET A 69 -6.38 -9.85 -28.79
N ILE A 70 -5.31 -9.17 -28.31
CA ILE A 70 -4.59 -8.17 -29.12
C ILE A 70 -4.08 -8.72 -30.45
N PRO A 71 -3.37 -9.88 -30.52
CA PRO A 71 -2.91 -10.45 -31.78
C PRO A 71 -4.04 -10.81 -32.77
N ILE A 72 -5.24 -11.14 -32.24
CA ILE A 72 -6.40 -11.49 -33.03
C ILE A 72 -7.06 -10.24 -33.63
N LEU A 73 -7.25 -9.22 -32.78
CA LEU A 73 -7.84 -7.96 -33.16
C LEU A 73 -7.00 -7.18 -34.20
N ALA A 74 -5.72 -7.48 -34.28
CA ALA A 74 -4.80 -6.88 -35.23
C ALA A 74 -4.88 -7.48 -36.66
N ARG A 75 -5.61 -8.59 -36.84
CA ARG A 75 -5.76 -9.23 -38.16
C ARG A 75 -6.87 -8.57 -38.97
N PRO A 76 -6.56 -7.91 -40.13
CA PRO A 76 -7.56 -7.16 -40.88
C PRO A 76 -8.60 -8.05 -41.58
N GLU A 77 -8.30 -9.33 -41.76
CA GLU A 77 -9.15 -10.29 -42.48
C GLU A 77 -10.33 -10.84 -41.63
N VAL A 78 -10.33 -10.53 -40.34
CA VAL A 78 -11.28 -11.12 -39.38
C VAL A 78 -12.35 -10.11 -39.01
N GLN A 79 -13.45 -10.07 -39.77
CA GLN A 79 -14.60 -9.19 -39.52
C GLN A 79 -15.91 -10.00 -39.36
N GLY A 80 -16.84 -9.50 -38.55
CA GLY A 80 -18.17 -10.08 -38.36
C GLY A 80 -18.18 -11.39 -37.56
N SER A 81 -18.89 -12.40 -38.08
CA SER A 81 -19.04 -13.73 -37.41
C SER A 81 -17.74 -14.52 -37.34
N ALA A 82 -16.78 -14.27 -38.24
CA ALA A 82 -15.46 -14.91 -38.21
C ALA A 82 -14.62 -14.40 -37.01
N LEU A 83 -14.81 -13.19 -36.57
CA LEU A 83 -14.14 -12.65 -35.37
C LEU A 83 -14.51 -13.44 -34.12
N LEU A 84 -15.81 -13.74 -33.92
CA LEU A 84 -16.26 -14.51 -32.77
C LEU A 84 -15.69 -15.96 -32.78
N ALA A 85 -15.60 -16.57 -33.94
CA ALA A 85 -15.01 -17.89 -34.09
C ALA A 85 -13.51 -17.92 -33.80
N GLU A 86 -12.75 -16.88 -34.27
CA GLU A 86 -11.32 -16.78 -34.01
C GLU A 86 -11.04 -16.44 -32.53
N VAL A 87 -11.80 -15.52 -31.94
CA VAL A 87 -11.70 -15.23 -30.51
C VAL A 87 -12.00 -16.47 -29.68
N ALA A 88 -13.06 -17.24 -30.04
CA ALA A 88 -13.38 -18.50 -29.37
C ALA A 88 -12.25 -19.53 -29.52
N TRP A 89 -11.68 -19.66 -30.72
CA TRP A 89 -10.58 -20.59 -30.99
C TRP A 89 -9.28 -20.18 -30.25
N ALA A 90 -8.94 -18.91 -30.23
CA ALA A 90 -7.78 -18.43 -29.48
C ALA A 90 -7.98 -18.54 -27.97
N SER A 91 -9.20 -18.27 -27.49
CA SER A 91 -9.56 -18.49 -26.07
C SER A 91 -9.43 -19.98 -25.71
N LEU A 92 -9.83 -20.88 -26.61
CA LEU A 92 -9.65 -22.32 -26.40
C LEU A 92 -8.17 -22.71 -26.37
N LYS A 93 -7.36 -22.17 -27.30
CA LYS A 93 -5.89 -22.35 -27.26
C LYS A 93 -5.27 -21.79 -25.97
N GLY A 94 -5.68 -20.61 -25.55
CA GLY A 94 -5.23 -19.99 -24.30
C GLY A 94 -5.61 -20.84 -23.08
N LEU A 95 -6.85 -21.35 -23.04
CA LEU A 95 -7.31 -22.25 -21.98
C LEU A 95 -6.57 -23.60 -22.01
N PHE A 96 -6.28 -24.12 -23.19
CA PHE A 96 -5.47 -25.33 -23.34
C PHE A 96 -4.02 -25.10 -22.86
N ALA A 97 -3.39 -23.99 -23.27
CA ALA A 97 -2.05 -23.62 -22.80
C ALA A 97 -2.01 -23.47 -21.29
N LEU A 98 -3.02 -22.79 -20.70
CA LEU A 98 -3.17 -22.66 -19.26
C LEU A 98 -3.31 -24.04 -18.59
N SER A 99 -4.14 -24.92 -19.14
CA SER A 99 -4.35 -26.26 -18.60
C SER A 99 -3.07 -27.10 -18.64
N VAL A 100 -2.32 -27.04 -19.75
CA VAL A 100 -1.02 -27.75 -19.88
C VAL A 100 -0.01 -27.19 -18.87
N LEU A 101 0.11 -25.85 -18.78
CA LEU A 101 1.03 -25.23 -17.84
C LEU A 101 0.65 -25.54 -16.39
N LEU A 102 -0.63 -25.49 -16.03
CA LEU A 102 -1.11 -25.86 -14.70
C LEU A 102 -0.83 -27.35 -14.39
N ALA A 103 -1.02 -28.26 -15.35
CA ALA A 103 -0.68 -29.65 -15.18
C ALA A 103 0.84 -29.86 -14.96
N VAL A 104 1.68 -29.23 -15.79
CA VAL A 104 3.13 -29.23 -15.64
C VAL A 104 3.53 -28.62 -14.28
N GLY A 105 2.91 -27.50 -13.92
CA GLY A 105 3.14 -26.82 -12.64
C GLY A 105 2.82 -27.69 -11.44
N LYS A 106 1.71 -28.39 -11.49
CA LYS A 106 1.25 -29.24 -10.39
C LYS A 106 2.07 -30.52 -10.21
N TRP A 107 2.58 -31.10 -11.28
CA TRP A 107 3.24 -32.41 -11.23
C TRP A 107 4.73 -32.34 -11.46
N LEU A 108 5.22 -31.56 -12.42
CA LEU A 108 6.64 -31.51 -12.78
C LEU A 108 7.42 -30.52 -11.90
N LEU A 109 6.88 -29.32 -11.62
CA LEU A 109 7.59 -28.30 -10.84
C LEU A 109 7.97 -28.78 -9.44
N PRO A 110 7.09 -29.41 -8.63
CA PRO A 110 7.48 -29.90 -7.31
C PRO A 110 8.65 -30.90 -7.36
N MET A 111 8.69 -31.77 -8.38
CA MET A 111 9.75 -32.75 -8.58
C MET A 111 11.09 -32.04 -8.90
N VAL A 112 11.08 -31.11 -9.86
CA VAL A 112 12.28 -30.35 -10.26
C VAL A 112 12.79 -29.50 -9.09
N PHE A 113 11.92 -28.73 -8.45
CA PHE A 113 12.34 -27.85 -7.34
C PHE A 113 12.73 -28.62 -6.08
N HIS A 114 12.23 -29.85 -5.88
CA HIS A 114 12.71 -30.71 -4.81
C HIS A 114 14.19 -31.10 -5.01
N GLU A 115 14.59 -31.47 -6.23
CA GLU A 115 15.99 -31.80 -6.53
C GLU A 115 16.89 -30.56 -6.52
N VAL A 116 16.40 -29.43 -7.03
CA VAL A 116 17.11 -28.15 -6.97
C VAL A 116 17.34 -27.71 -5.52
N ALA A 117 16.32 -27.83 -4.66
CA ALA A 117 16.45 -27.48 -3.23
C ALA A 117 17.44 -28.41 -2.49
N ARG A 118 17.53 -29.69 -2.89
CA ARG A 118 18.55 -30.63 -2.36
C ARG A 118 19.98 -30.22 -2.67
N ALA A 119 20.19 -29.54 -3.78
CA ALA A 119 21.53 -29.05 -4.16
C ALA A 119 22.01 -27.88 -3.27
N ARG A 120 21.13 -27.27 -2.48
CA ARG A 120 21.42 -26.16 -1.55
C ARG A 120 22.18 -25.01 -2.21
N SER A 121 21.90 -24.71 -3.48
CA SER A 121 22.50 -23.60 -4.23
C SER A 121 21.40 -22.62 -4.63
N ASP A 122 21.53 -21.38 -4.16
CA ASP A 122 20.59 -20.29 -4.46
C ASP A 122 20.66 -19.95 -5.96
N GLU A 123 21.84 -20.06 -6.59
CA GLU A 123 22.04 -19.81 -8.01
C GLU A 123 21.26 -20.82 -8.87
N LEU A 124 21.31 -22.11 -8.52
CA LEU A 124 20.52 -23.14 -9.23
C LEU A 124 19.03 -22.90 -9.08
N PHE A 125 18.61 -22.41 -7.92
CA PHE A 125 17.21 -22.11 -7.65
C PHE A 125 16.71 -20.97 -8.54
N VAL A 126 17.46 -19.87 -8.63
CA VAL A 126 17.17 -18.72 -9.50
C VAL A 126 17.17 -19.14 -10.97
N LEU A 127 18.23 -19.83 -11.43
CA LEU A 127 18.34 -20.27 -12.82
C LEU A 127 17.21 -21.20 -13.22
N SER A 128 16.80 -22.14 -12.35
CA SER A 128 15.69 -23.04 -12.59
C SER A 128 14.37 -22.27 -12.72
N THR A 129 14.17 -21.26 -11.90
CA THR A 129 12.97 -20.42 -11.94
C THR A 129 12.90 -19.61 -13.23
N LEU A 130 14.01 -19.00 -13.64
CA LEU A 130 14.10 -18.27 -14.91
C LEU A 130 13.92 -19.21 -16.10
N LEU A 131 14.49 -20.41 -16.05
CA LEU A 131 14.30 -21.43 -17.08
C LEU A 131 12.84 -21.83 -17.24
N VAL A 132 12.12 -22.07 -16.14
CA VAL A 132 10.69 -22.37 -16.17
C VAL A 132 9.89 -21.25 -16.80
N ALA A 133 10.18 -20.00 -16.43
CA ALA A 133 9.51 -18.85 -17.02
C ALA A 133 9.77 -18.72 -18.54
N LEU A 134 11.02 -18.91 -18.96
CA LEU A 134 11.41 -18.86 -20.39
C LEU A 134 10.82 -20.02 -21.19
N LEU A 135 10.79 -21.22 -20.65
CA LEU A 135 10.17 -22.39 -21.30
C LEU A 135 8.68 -22.18 -21.48
N ALA A 136 7.98 -21.68 -20.47
CA ALA A 136 6.56 -21.37 -20.56
C ALA A 136 6.28 -20.24 -21.57
N ALA A 137 7.12 -19.20 -21.60
CA ALA A 137 7.04 -18.11 -22.59
C ALA A 137 7.27 -18.65 -24.02
N SER A 138 8.27 -19.51 -24.22
CA SER A 138 8.55 -20.13 -25.52
C SER A 138 7.43 -21.07 -25.98
N LEU A 139 6.86 -21.84 -25.06
CA LEU A 139 5.74 -22.72 -25.35
C LEU A 139 4.49 -21.96 -25.82
N THR A 140 4.14 -20.87 -25.13
CA THR A 140 3.00 -20.05 -25.53
C THR A 140 3.25 -19.36 -26.88
N GLN A 141 4.47 -18.90 -27.14
CA GLN A 141 4.84 -18.36 -28.44
C GLN A 141 4.71 -19.39 -29.57
N TRP A 142 5.18 -20.61 -29.33
CA TRP A 142 5.03 -21.71 -30.30
C TRP A 142 3.55 -22.03 -30.61
N MET A 143 2.67 -21.86 -29.61
CA MET A 143 1.22 -22.02 -29.79
C MET A 143 0.56 -20.78 -30.47
N GLY A 144 1.31 -19.76 -30.84
CA GLY A 144 0.83 -18.53 -31.47
C GLY A 144 0.23 -17.51 -30.50
N LEU A 145 0.55 -17.63 -29.20
CA LEU A 145 0.17 -16.69 -28.15
C LEU A 145 1.38 -15.81 -27.78
N SER A 146 1.18 -14.81 -26.93
CA SER A 146 2.28 -13.93 -26.52
C SER A 146 3.22 -14.61 -25.51
N MET A 147 4.53 -14.31 -25.61
CA MET A 147 5.53 -14.75 -24.63
C MET A 147 5.21 -14.21 -23.22
N ALA A 148 4.71 -12.97 -23.14
CA ALA A 148 4.32 -12.36 -21.88
C ALA A 148 3.24 -13.19 -21.14
N LEU A 149 2.27 -13.77 -21.88
CA LEU A 149 1.27 -14.64 -21.30
C LEU A 149 1.91 -15.88 -20.66
N GLY A 150 2.85 -16.54 -21.36
CA GLY A 150 3.52 -17.73 -20.82
C GLY A 150 4.34 -17.41 -19.55
N ALA A 151 5.11 -16.35 -19.57
CA ALA A 151 5.86 -15.90 -18.41
C ALA A 151 4.96 -15.55 -17.22
N PHE A 152 3.83 -14.89 -17.47
CA PHE A 152 2.82 -14.57 -16.45
C PHE A 152 2.22 -15.84 -15.82
N LEU A 153 1.80 -16.80 -16.65
CA LEU A 153 1.24 -18.08 -16.20
C LEU A 153 2.26 -18.89 -15.38
N ALA A 154 3.53 -18.92 -15.81
CA ALA A 154 4.61 -19.54 -15.05
C ALA A 154 4.78 -18.89 -13.68
N GLY A 155 4.80 -17.55 -13.63
CA GLY A 155 4.91 -16.80 -12.37
C GLY A 155 3.75 -17.10 -11.42
N MET A 156 2.52 -17.18 -11.92
CA MET A 156 1.35 -17.54 -11.13
C MET A 156 1.49 -18.96 -10.53
N MET A 157 1.91 -19.94 -11.34
CA MET A 157 2.11 -21.32 -10.89
C MET A 157 3.22 -21.43 -9.83
N LEU A 158 4.34 -20.72 -10.04
CA LEU A 158 5.44 -20.68 -9.09
C LEU A 158 5.03 -20.05 -7.76
N GLY A 159 4.18 -19.02 -7.80
CA GLY A 159 3.62 -18.33 -6.63
C GLY A 159 2.67 -19.22 -5.80
N GLU A 160 2.06 -20.24 -6.38
CA GLU A 160 1.25 -21.23 -5.66
C GLU A 160 2.06 -22.43 -5.13
N SER A 161 3.35 -22.51 -5.47
CA SER A 161 4.21 -23.62 -5.07
C SER A 161 4.57 -23.59 -3.58
N HIS A 162 4.94 -24.76 -3.03
CA HIS A 162 5.44 -24.86 -1.65
C HIS A 162 6.73 -24.05 -1.41
N TYR A 163 7.46 -23.71 -2.47
CA TYR A 163 8.71 -22.96 -2.43
C TYR A 163 8.54 -21.45 -2.63
N ARG A 164 7.30 -20.95 -2.63
CA ARG A 164 6.96 -19.55 -2.95
C ARG A 164 7.77 -18.52 -2.16
N HIS A 165 8.01 -18.75 -0.87
CA HIS A 165 8.74 -17.80 -0.02
C HIS A 165 10.21 -17.70 -0.39
N GLN A 166 10.85 -18.84 -0.68
CA GLN A 166 12.22 -18.86 -1.13
C GLN A 166 12.33 -18.24 -2.53
N LEU A 167 11.43 -18.62 -3.45
CA LEU A 167 11.31 -18.01 -4.78
C LEU A 167 11.19 -16.48 -4.71
N GLU A 168 10.35 -15.97 -3.82
CA GLU A 168 10.15 -14.53 -3.66
C GLU A 168 11.43 -13.81 -3.21
N VAL A 169 12.15 -14.38 -2.26
CA VAL A 169 13.41 -13.80 -1.74
C VAL A 169 14.50 -13.84 -2.79
N ASP A 170 14.72 -14.99 -3.43
CA ASP A 170 15.85 -15.23 -4.33
C ASP A 170 15.67 -14.52 -5.69
N ILE A 171 14.41 -14.39 -6.17
CA ILE A 171 14.11 -13.73 -7.44
C ILE A 171 14.03 -12.21 -7.30
N LYS A 172 13.77 -11.69 -6.11
CA LYS A 172 13.58 -10.26 -5.88
C LYS A 172 14.65 -9.35 -6.48
N PRO A 173 15.96 -9.62 -6.32
CA PRO A 173 17.01 -8.78 -6.91
C PRO A 173 16.94 -8.76 -8.45
N PHE A 174 16.72 -9.93 -9.07
CA PHE A 174 16.62 -10.06 -10.53
C PHE A 174 15.35 -9.38 -11.05
N ARG A 175 14.21 -9.58 -10.37
CA ARG A 175 12.96 -8.89 -10.70
C ARG A 175 13.13 -7.38 -10.69
N ASP A 176 13.76 -6.83 -9.65
CA ASP A 176 13.91 -5.39 -9.50
C ASP A 176 14.84 -4.81 -10.58
N VAL A 177 15.90 -5.51 -10.98
CA VAL A 177 16.79 -5.13 -12.11
C VAL A 177 16.04 -5.23 -13.44
N LEU A 178 15.36 -6.34 -13.71
CA LEU A 178 14.61 -6.55 -14.95
C LEU A 178 13.44 -5.57 -15.08
N LEU A 179 12.77 -5.25 -13.98
CA LEU A 179 11.72 -4.24 -13.95
C LEU A 179 12.28 -2.84 -14.26
N GLY A 180 13.45 -2.51 -13.71
CA GLY A 180 14.17 -1.28 -14.04
C GLY A 180 14.53 -1.20 -15.53
N LEU A 181 15.07 -2.29 -16.09
CA LEU A 181 15.40 -2.40 -17.52
C LEU A 181 14.13 -2.25 -18.39
N PHE A 182 13.04 -2.88 -17.99
CA PHE A 182 11.74 -2.75 -18.68
C PHE A 182 11.28 -1.29 -18.73
N PHE A 183 11.30 -0.55 -17.60
CA PHE A 183 10.89 0.85 -17.58
C PHE A 183 11.85 1.74 -18.40
N ILE A 184 13.16 1.47 -18.40
CA ILE A 184 14.12 2.16 -19.26
C ILE A 184 13.76 1.93 -20.72
N THR A 185 13.52 0.68 -21.12
CA THR A 185 13.16 0.33 -22.50
C THR A 185 11.86 1.02 -22.94
N ILE A 186 10.83 1.01 -22.10
CA ILE A 186 9.57 1.73 -22.37
C ILE A 186 9.83 3.24 -22.49
N GLY A 187 10.63 3.82 -21.59
CA GLY A 187 10.99 5.24 -21.69
C GLY A 187 11.72 5.59 -22.98
N MET A 188 12.55 4.68 -23.51
CA MET A 188 13.27 4.85 -24.79
C MET A 188 12.35 4.75 -26.02
N THR A 189 11.21 4.06 -25.92
CA THR A 189 10.22 3.99 -27.01
C THR A 189 9.33 5.24 -27.09
N MET A 190 9.38 6.11 -26.08
CA MET A 190 8.60 7.34 -26.02
C MET A 190 9.27 8.46 -26.83
N GLU A 191 8.54 9.05 -27.76
CA GLU A 191 8.99 10.26 -28.46
C GLU A 191 8.73 11.51 -27.61
N TRP A 192 9.76 12.01 -26.98
CA TRP A 192 9.70 13.19 -26.12
C TRP A 192 9.19 14.45 -26.85
N THR A 193 9.51 14.60 -28.13
CA THR A 193 9.06 15.72 -28.97
C THR A 193 7.54 15.70 -29.13
N LEU A 194 6.92 14.54 -29.35
CA LEU A 194 5.47 14.41 -29.47
C LEU A 194 4.79 14.72 -28.12
N VAL A 195 5.31 14.18 -27.03
CA VAL A 195 4.76 14.43 -25.70
C VAL A 195 4.90 15.91 -25.32
N ALA A 196 6.04 16.53 -25.62
CA ALA A 196 6.27 17.95 -25.35
C ALA A 196 5.36 18.87 -26.20
N ASN A 197 5.15 18.56 -27.46
CA ASN A 197 4.26 19.32 -28.31
C ASN A 197 2.78 19.18 -27.93
N ALA A 198 2.40 18.01 -27.39
CA ALA A 198 1.05 17.71 -26.95
C ALA A 198 0.89 17.80 -25.42
N TRP A 199 1.76 18.54 -24.70
CA TRP A 199 1.84 18.57 -23.25
C TRP A 199 0.50 18.83 -22.55
N TRP A 200 -0.33 19.74 -23.10
CA TRP A 200 -1.62 20.08 -22.53
C TRP A 200 -2.63 18.93 -22.68
N GLN A 201 -2.58 18.17 -23.80
CA GLN A 201 -3.42 16.97 -24.01
C GLN A 201 -3.01 15.87 -23.05
N VAL A 202 -1.70 15.63 -22.90
CA VAL A 202 -1.16 14.66 -21.93
C VAL A 202 -1.58 15.04 -20.50
N LEU A 203 -1.46 16.32 -20.12
CA LEU A 203 -1.90 16.79 -18.81
C LEU A 203 -3.41 16.57 -18.59
N LEU A 204 -4.23 16.90 -19.60
CA LEU A 204 -5.68 16.69 -19.54
C LEU A 204 -6.02 15.19 -19.39
N CYS A 205 -5.32 14.31 -20.15
CA CYS A 205 -5.49 12.86 -20.05
C CYS A 205 -5.05 12.33 -18.67
N VAL A 206 -3.94 12.81 -18.12
CA VAL A 206 -3.47 12.44 -16.77
C VAL A 206 -4.50 12.83 -15.72
N LEU A 207 -4.97 14.07 -15.72
CA LEU A 207 -5.98 14.55 -14.77
C LEU A 207 -7.31 13.83 -14.96
N GLY A 208 -7.75 13.66 -16.20
CA GLY A 208 -8.97 12.92 -16.55
C GLY A 208 -8.90 11.47 -16.07
N LEU A 209 -7.79 10.79 -16.29
CA LEU A 209 -7.57 9.41 -15.86
C LEU A 209 -7.63 9.29 -14.33
N ILE A 210 -6.90 10.16 -13.60
CA ILE A 210 -6.89 10.17 -12.14
C ILE A 210 -8.31 10.40 -11.59
N LEU A 211 -9.01 11.39 -12.12
CA LEU A 211 -10.37 11.72 -11.67
C LEU A 211 -11.37 10.61 -12.00
N CYS A 212 -11.38 10.13 -13.26
CA CYS A 212 -12.30 9.07 -13.68
C CYS A 212 -12.09 7.77 -12.94
N LYS A 213 -10.84 7.29 -12.80
CA LYS A 213 -10.56 6.05 -12.06
C LYS A 213 -10.91 6.20 -10.59
N SER A 214 -10.55 7.31 -9.95
CA SER A 214 -10.89 7.55 -8.54
C SER A 214 -12.40 7.57 -8.32
N LEU A 215 -13.16 8.23 -9.20
CA LEU A 215 -14.62 8.31 -9.11
C LEU A 215 -15.29 6.95 -9.36
N LEU A 216 -14.81 6.19 -10.36
CA LEU A 216 -15.37 4.86 -10.67
C LEU A 216 -15.13 3.86 -9.55
N VAL A 217 -13.93 3.86 -8.94
CA VAL A 217 -13.64 3.00 -7.78
C VAL A 217 -14.44 3.44 -6.56
N LEU A 218 -14.60 4.74 -6.34
CA LEU A 218 -15.48 5.25 -5.30
C LEU A 218 -16.92 4.77 -5.50
N LEU A 219 -17.45 4.88 -6.72
CA LEU A 219 -18.83 4.47 -7.03
C LEU A 219 -19.00 2.94 -6.84
N ALA A 220 -18.07 2.14 -7.36
CA ALA A 220 -18.09 0.70 -7.19
C ALA A 220 -18.01 0.29 -5.71
N GLY A 221 -17.10 0.88 -4.94
CA GLY A 221 -16.98 0.63 -3.50
C GLY A 221 -18.25 1.01 -2.74
N ARG A 222 -18.88 2.13 -3.11
CA ARG A 222 -20.17 2.55 -2.50
C ARG A 222 -21.29 1.57 -2.81
N LEU A 223 -21.38 1.06 -4.02
CA LEU A 223 -22.35 0.02 -4.41
C LEU A 223 -22.15 -1.29 -3.65
N MET A 224 -20.89 -1.60 -3.28
CA MET A 224 -20.54 -2.76 -2.46
C MET A 224 -20.70 -2.52 -0.94
N GLY A 225 -21.19 -1.34 -0.52
CA GLY A 225 -21.42 -1.01 0.89
C GLY A 225 -20.19 -0.46 1.63
N GLU A 226 -19.10 -0.18 0.91
CA GLU A 226 -17.89 0.35 1.54
C GLU A 226 -18.05 1.82 1.98
N ARG A 227 -17.27 2.23 2.98
CA ARG A 227 -17.27 3.62 3.46
C ARG A 227 -16.75 4.55 2.36
N LYS A 228 -17.42 5.70 2.18
CA LYS A 228 -17.07 6.69 1.16
C LYS A 228 -15.59 7.04 1.18
N ARG A 229 -15.01 7.22 2.37
CA ARG A 229 -13.61 7.55 2.58
C ARG A 229 -12.66 6.45 2.11
N ASP A 230 -12.92 5.19 2.47
CA ASP A 230 -12.05 4.07 2.11
C ASP A 230 -12.12 3.77 0.62
N ALA A 231 -13.32 3.83 0.03
CA ALA A 231 -13.52 3.70 -1.41
C ALA A 231 -12.84 4.85 -2.20
N MET A 232 -12.90 6.09 -1.72
CA MET A 232 -12.20 7.23 -2.33
C MET A 232 -10.67 7.07 -2.21
N ALA A 233 -10.18 6.69 -1.04
CA ALA A 233 -8.75 6.45 -0.84
C ALA A 233 -8.24 5.32 -1.75
N ALA A 234 -8.96 4.20 -1.86
CA ALA A 234 -8.65 3.12 -2.80
C ALA A 234 -8.66 3.63 -4.25
N GLY A 235 -9.65 4.45 -4.64
CA GLY A 235 -9.72 5.05 -5.97
C GLY A 235 -8.51 5.92 -6.31
N ILE A 236 -8.08 6.77 -5.39
CA ILE A 236 -6.88 7.61 -5.57
C ILE A 236 -5.62 6.73 -5.70
N MET A 237 -5.49 5.69 -4.90
CA MET A 237 -4.36 4.75 -4.96
C MET A 237 -4.31 3.96 -6.27
N LEU A 238 -5.44 3.71 -6.91
CA LEU A 238 -5.56 2.92 -8.15
C LEU A 238 -5.66 3.78 -9.42
N SER A 239 -5.46 5.08 -9.34
CA SER A 239 -5.75 6.01 -10.44
C SER A 239 -4.69 6.06 -11.55
N GLN A 240 -3.54 5.38 -11.38
CA GLN A 240 -2.46 5.32 -12.37
C GLN A 240 -2.66 4.21 -13.42
N VAL A 241 -1.87 4.25 -14.50
CA VAL A 241 -1.68 3.12 -15.43
C VAL A 241 -0.68 2.14 -14.82
N GLY A 242 -0.95 0.83 -14.93
CA GLY A 242 -0.06 -0.22 -14.44
C GLY A 242 0.97 -0.68 -15.46
N GLU A 243 1.97 -1.46 -15.00
CA GLU A 243 3.04 -2.06 -15.81
C GLU A 243 2.49 -2.91 -16.95
N PHE A 244 1.42 -3.66 -16.73
CA PHE A 244 0.77 -4.44 -17.79
C PHE A 244 0.15 -3.57 -18.89
N GLY A 245 -0.23 -2.33 -18.58
CA GLY A 245 -0.67 -1.38 -19.59
C GLY A 245 0.41 -1.11 -20.64
N PHE A 246 1.67 -0.94 -20.22
CA PHE A 246 2.78 -0.77 -21.16
C PHE A 246 3.04 -2.02 -22.00
N VAL A 247 2.90 -3.21 -21.40
CA VAL A 247 3.02 -4.48 -22.15
C VAL A 247 1.94 -4.58 -23.24
N LEU A 248 0.69 -4.22 -22.91
CA LEU A 248 -0.41 -4.22 -23.89
C LEU A 248 -0.17 -3.20 -25.00
N LEU A 249 0.33 -1.99 -24.67
CA LEU A 249 0.68 -0.97 -25.67
C LEU A 249 1.80 -1.44 -26.59
N ALA A 250 2.86 -2.03 -26.04
CA ALA A 250 3.97 -2.58 -26.81
C ALA A 250 3.49 -3.71 -27.74
N LEU A 251 2.64 -4.61 -27.26
CA LEU A 251 2.08 -5.69 -28.05
C LEU A 251 1.16 -5.15 -29.16
N ALA A 252 0.31 -4.17 -28.86
CA ALA A 252 -0.57 -3.53 -29.84
C ALA A 252 0.21 -2.77 -30.92
N SER A 253 1.28 -2.09 -30.55
CA SER A 253 2.20 -1.43 -31.47
C SER A 253 2.91 -2.43 -32.39
N HIS A 254 3.44 -3.50 -31.81
CA HIS A 254 4.13 -4.57 -32.55
C HIS A 254 3.23 -5.22 -33.62
N HIS A 255 1.95 -5.35 -33.34
CA HIS A 255 0.96 -5.89 -34.29
C HIS A 255 0.33 -4.83 -35.20
N GLY A 256 0.77 -3.56 -35.15
CA GLY A 256 0.27 -2.48 -35.97
C GLY A 256 -1.16 -2.03 -35.66
N LEU A 257 -1.71 -2.42 -34.53
CA LEU A 257 -3.08 -2.08 -34.11
C LEU A 257 -3.20 -0.60 -33.69
N LEU A 258 -2.16 -0.07 -33.05
CA LEU A 258 -2.07 1.33 -32.61
C LEU A 258 -0.91 2.02 -33.34
N GLY A 259 -1.16 3.24 -33.83
CA GLY A 259 -0.12 4.08 -34.44
C GLY A 259 0.91 4.56 -33.40
N HIS A 260 2.13 4.79 -33.85
CA HIS A 260 3.26 5.15 -33.00
C HIS A 260 3.02 6.43 -32.17
N GLU A 261 2.39 7.45 -32.74
CA GLU A 261 2.04 8.69 -32.04
C GLU A 261 1.12 8.43 -30.84
N MET A 262 0.06 7.65 -31.05
CA MET A 262 -0.89 7.31 -29.99
C MET A 262 -0.22 6.50 -28.87
N VAL A 263 0.60 5.51 -29.23
CA VAL A 263 1.35 4.69 -28.26
C VAL A 263 2.29 5.57 -27.45
N SER A 264 3.02 6.48 -28.08
CA SER A 264 3.93 7.42 -27.42
C SER A 264 3.21 8.34 -26.42
N LEU A 265 2.06 8.89 -26.79
CA LEU A 265 1.24 9.73 -25.90
C LEU A 265 0.68 8.92 -24.71
N LEU A 266 0.18 7.71 -24.95
CA LEU A 266 -0.34 6.84 -23.89
C LEU A 266 0.76 6.37 -22.93
N ILE A 267 1.97 6.09 -23.44
CA ILE A 267 3.15 5.81 -22.61
C ILE A 267 3.47 7.05 -21.75
N GLY A 268 3.47 8.25 -22.33
CA GLY A 268 3.68 9.49 -21.59
C GLY A 268 2.69 9.67 -20.43
N VAL A 269 1.39 9.45 -20.69
CA VAL A 269 0.34 9.49 -19.66
C VAL A 269 0.61 8.42 -18.59
N GLY A 270 0.97 7.20 -19.00
CA GLY A 270 1.28 6.10 -18.09
C GLY A 270 2.47 6.40 -17.18
N VAL A 271 3.58 6.87 -17.76
CA VAL A 271 4.81 7.21 -17.01
C VAL A 271 4.55 8.33 -16.01
N ILE A 272 3.83 9.39 -16.41
CA ILE A 272 3.51 10.51 -15.50
C ILE A 272 2.61 10.02 -14.36
N THR A 273 1.54 9.27 -14.64
CA THR A 273 0.62 8.78 -13.61
C THR A 273 1.30 7.80 -12.66
N LEU A 274 2.19 6.92 -13.19
CA LEU A 274 2.95 5.98 -12.39
C LEU A 274 3.97 6.70 -11.47
N SER A 275 4.64 7.75 -12.00
CA SER A 275 5.57 8.58 -11.22
C SER A 275 4.88 9.36 -10.09
N LEU A 276 3.61 9.74 -10.28
CA LEU A 276 2.81 10.39 -9.26
C LEU A 276 2.29 9.42 -8.18
N THR A 277 2.30 8.12 -8.45
CA THR A 277 1.68 7.10 -7.58
C THR A 277 2.21 7.12 -6.14
N PRO A 278 3.52 7.19 -5.85
CA PRO A 278 4.00 7.22 -4.46
C PRO A 278 3.41 8.39 -3.68
N TRP A 279 3.32 9.56 -4.31
CA TRP A 279 2.72 10.74 -3.71
C TRP A 279 1.20 10.58 -3.52
N LEU A 280 0.50 10.04 -4.52
CA LEU A 280 -0.95 9.79 -4.44
C LEU A 280 -1.29 8.79 -3.34
N VAL A 281 -0.54 7.69 -3.21
CA VAL A 281 -0.75 6.69 -2.16
C VAL A 281 -0.53 7.28 -0.78
N GLN A 282 0.56 8.04 -0.57
CA GLN A 282 0.85 8.71 0.70
C GLN A 282 -0.24 9.72 1.11
N ARG A 283 -0.77 10.45 0.13
CA ARG A 283 -1.79 11.50 0.33
C ARG A 283 -3.23 11.00 0.23
N ALA A 284 -3.45 9.78 -0.26
CA ALA A 284 -4.79 9.24 -0.54
C ALA A 284 -5.74 9.36 0.65
N LEU A 285 -5.27 9.05 1.85
CA LEU A 285 -6.09 9.13 3.06
C LEU A 285 -6.45 10.56 3.43
N GLY A 286 -5.48 11.47 3.39
CA GLY A 286 -5.69 12.89 3.68
C GLY A 286 -6.63 13.55 2.67
N LEU A 287 -6.41 13.27 1.37
CA LEU A 287 -7.27 13.75 0.28
C LEU A 287 -8.70 13.17 0.40
N ALA A 288 -8.82 11.88 0.65
CA ALA A 288 -10.12 11.26 0.85
C ALA A 288 -10.86 11.87 2.06
N HIS A 289 -10.16 12.13 3.16
CA HIS A 289 -10.74 12.79 4.34
C HIS A 289 -11.22 14.21 4.01
N SER A 290 -10.42 15.00 3.31
CA SER A 290 -10.82 16.38 2.95
C SER A 290 -12.01 16.43 1.99
N LEU A 291 -12.13 15.41 1.10
CA LEU A 291 -13.20 15.32 0.11
C LEU A 291 -14.51 14.70 0.64
N THR A 292 -14.44 13.90 1.72
CA THR A 292 -15.60 13.13 2.20
C THR A 292 -16.14 13.58 3.53
N ASP A 293 -15.29 14.04 4.46
CA ASP A 293 -15.65 14.42 5.82
C ASP A 293 -15.00 15.76 6.16
N GLY A 294 -15.80 16.78 6.34
CA GLY A 294 -15.29 18.09 6.73
C GLY A 294 -14.60 18.04 8.11
N ALA A 295 -13.50 18.76 8.26
CA ALA A 295 -12.74 18.92 9.51
C ALA A 295 -13.58 19.37 10.74
N LEU A 296 -14.79 19.86 10.49
CA LEU A 296 -15.77 20.30 11.51
C LEU A 296 -16.31 19.16 12.39
N LEU A 297 -16.51 17.95 11.82
CA LEU A 297 -17.05 16.81 12.58
C LEU A 297 -16.05 16.26 13.62
N SER A 298 -14.75 16.32 13.33
CA SER A 298 -13.69 15.88 14.27
C SER A 298 -13.67 16.77 15.52
N ARG A 299 -13.74 18.10 15.36
CA ARG A 299 -13.70 19.04 16.48
C ARG A 299 -14.93 18.95 17.39
N ALA A 300 -16.13 18.82 16.81
CA ALA A 300 -17.36 18.68 17.57
C ALA A 300 -17.41 17.39 18.40
N GLY A 301 -16.98 16.27 17.83
CA GLY A 301 -16.94 14.98 18.53
C GLY A 301 -15.93 14.96 19.69
N VAL A 302 -14.76 15.60 19.52
CA VAL A 302 -13.76 15.72 20.59
C VAL A 302 -14.25 16.68 21.67
N ALA A 303 -14.84 17.81 21.32
CA ALA A 303 -15.38 18.79 22.27
C ALA A 303 -16.48 18.17 23.15
N GLN A 304 -17.40 17.41 22.58
CA GLN A 304 -18.46 16.74 23.33
C GLN A 304 -17.89 15.75 24.36
N SER A 305 -16.80 15.05 24.02
CA SER A 305 -16.13 14.10 24.92
C SER A 305 -15.20 14.77 25.95
N GLY A 306 -14.65 15.96 25.65
CA GLY A 306 -13.71 16.66 26.49
C GLY A 306 -14.34 17.68 27.46
N LEU A 307 -15.51 18.25 27.13
CA LEU A 307 -16.12 19.32 27.91
C LEU A 307 -16.51 18.93 29.36
N SER A 308 -16.84 17.68 29.57
CA SER A 308 -17.27 17.15 30.89
C SER A 308 -16.13 16.67 31.78
N LYS A 309 -14.87 16.68 31.33
CA LYS A 309 -13.74 16.09 32.05
C LYS A 309 -12.83 17.14 32.69
N HIS A 310 -12.47 16.87 33.95
CA HIS A 310 -11.48 17.63 34.71
C HIS A 310 -10.45 16.68 35.30
N GLN A 311 -9.20 17.14 35.44
CA GLN A 311 -8.09 16.33 35.97
C GLN A 311 -7.89 14.97 35.26
N HIS A 312 -8.23 14.92 33.96
CA HIS A 312 -8.15 13.70 33.17
C HIS A 312 -6.78 13.57 32.47
N VAL A 313 -6.48 12.36 32.02
CA VAL A 313 -5.31 12.06 31.20
C VAL A 313 -5.70 12.12 29.72
N ILE A 314 -4.92 12.83 28.90
CA ILE A 314 -5.08 12.80 27.45
C ILE A 314 -4.11 11.76 26.90
N ILE A 315 -4.63 10.74 26.22
CA ILE A 315 -3.85 9.71 25.51
C ILE A 315 -3.82 10.07 24.03
N ALA A 316 -2.66 10.48 23.52
CA ALA A 316 -2.47 10.74 22.10
C ALA A 316 -1.95 9.48 21.40
N GLY A 317 -2.84 8.85 20.62
CA GLY A 317 -2.68 7.53 20.00
C GLY A 317 -3.39 6.43 20.79
N PHE A 318 -4.27 5.67 20.12
CA PHE A 318 -5.02 4.55 20.73
C PHE A 318 -4.63 3.20 20.11
N GLY A 319 -3.33 3.06 19.75
CA GLY A 319 -2.71 1.79 19.38
C GLY A 319 -2.51 0.87 20.59
N ARG A 320 -1.73 -0.20 20.45
CA ARG A 320 -1.47 -1.20 21.53
C ARG A 320 -1.07 -0.55 22.86
N THR A 321 -0.11 0.35 22.84
CA THR A 321 0.36 1.05 24.06
C THR A 321 -0.74 1.94 24.65
N GLY A 322 -1.43 2.74 23.81
CA GLY A 322 -2.53 3.60 24.27
C GLY A 322 -3.70 2.82 24.87
N GLN A 323 -4.07 1.69 24.28
CA GLN A 323 -5.10 0.79 24.84
C GLN A 323 -4.68 0.19 26.17
N THR A 324 -3.41 -0.18 26.31
CA THR A 324 -2.87 -0.69 27.59
C THR A 324 -2.93 0.39 28.65
N CYS A 325 -2.48 1.62 28.35
CA CYS A 325 -2.58 2.75 29.28
C CYS A 325 -4.04 3.02 29.67
N ALA A 326 -4.97 3.03 28.72
CA ALA A 326 -6.39 3.25 28.99
C ALA A 326 -6.98 2.18 29.93
N ARG A 327 -6.59 0.91 29.74
CA ARG A 327 -7.04 -0.20 30.60
C ARG A 327 -6.59 0.00 32.05
N PHE A 328 -5.33 0.37 32.27
CA PHE A 328 -4.82 0.59 33.63
C PHE A 328 -5.43 1.86 34.25
N LEU A 329 -5.60 2.94 33.50
CA LEU A 329 -6.28 4.13 34.01
C LEU A 329 -7.73 3.83 34.41
N LYS A 330 -8.41 2.94 33.70
CA LYS A 330 -9.77 2.50 33.99
C LYS A 330 -9.82 1.65 35.29
N LEU A 331 -8.82 0.78 35.51
CA LEU A 331 -8.70 0.00 36.73
C LEU A 331 -8.47 0.88 37.96
N GLU A 332 -7.74 1.96 37.82
CA GLU A 332 -7.46 2.95 38.86
C GLU A 332 -8.50 4.07 38.94
N GLU A 333 -9.60 3.96 38.19
CA GLU A 333 -10.70 4.95 38.13
C GLU A 333 -10.22 6.37 37.72
N ILE A 334 -9.08 6.46 37.02
CA ILE A 334 -8.54 7.73 36.55
C ILE A 334 -9.26 8.12 35.23
N PRO A 335 -9.92 9.29 35.17
CA PRO A 335 -10.58 9.70 33.95
C PRO A 335 -9.58 9.99 32.85
N PHE A 336 -9.87 9.53 31.64
CA PHE A 336 -9.03 9.78 30.46
C PHE A 336 -9.86 10.11 29.23
N LEU A 337 -9.23 10.69 28.24
CA LEU A 337 -9.73 10.84 26.86
C LEU A 337 -8.61 10.47 25.89
N ALA A 338 -8.84 9.45 25.09
CA ALA A 338 -7.91 9.06 24.05
C ALA A 338 -8.26 9.74 22.71
N LEU A 339 -7.23 10.12 21.97
CA LEU A 339 -7.32 10.68 20.62
C LEU A 339 -6.60 9.76 19.63
N ASP A 340 -7.25 9.41 18.54
CA ASP A 340 -6.59 8.65 17.47
C ASP A 340 -7.01 9.17 16.09
N LEU A 341 -6.12 9.02 15.12
CA LEU A 341 -6.37 9.35 13.70
C LEU A 341 -7.01 8.22 12.90
N ASP A 342 -6.99 7.03 13.45
CA ASP A 342 -7.59 5.87 12.81
C ASP A 342 -9.08 5.79 13.17
N PRO A 343 -9.98 6.08 12.22
CA PRO A 343 -11.41 6.10 12.51
C PRO A 343 -11.99 4.72 12.76
N GLU A 344 -11.37 3.65 12.22
CA GLU A 344 -11.80 2.28 12.47
C GLU A 344 -11.52 1.91 13.90
N ARG A 345 -10.29 2.16 14.36
CA ARG A 345 -9.89 1.96 15.76
C ARG A 345 -10.75 2.76 16.73
N VAL A 346 -11.03 4.03 16.39
CA VAL A 346 -11.94 4.87 17.19
C VAL A 346 -13.36 4.31 17.21
N SER A 347 -13.87 3.83 16.07
CA SER A 347 -15.21 3.26 15.97
C SER A 347 -15.34 1.97 16.78
N GLU A 348 -14.38 1.05 16.65
CA GLU A 348 -14.34 -0.21 17.40
C GLU A 348 -14.23 0.03 18.91
N ALA A 349 -13.32 0.93 19.30
CA ALA A 349 -13.14 1.28 20.70
C ALA A 349 -14.40 1.93 21.32
N LYS A 350 -15.11 2.80 20.58
CA LYS A 350 -16.38 3.36 21.02
C LYS A 350 -17.46 2.30 21.18
N LEU A 351 -17.55 1.35 20.26
CA LEU A 351 -18.48 0.22 20.38
C LEU A 351 -18.17 -0.66 21.61
N ALA A 352 -16.88 -0.76 21.98
CA ALA A 352 -16.42 -1.41 23.21
C ALA A 352 -16.62 -0.54 24.47
N GLY A 353 -17.21 0.65 24.37
CA GLY A 353 -17.45 1.55 25.50
C GLY A 353 -16.24 2.33 25.98
N GLU A 354 -15.17 2.41 25.15
CA GLU A 354 -13.97 3.15 25.51
C GLU A 354 -14.09 4.65 25.26
N GLN A 355 -13.40 5.45 26.09
CA GLN A 355 -13.41 6.92 26.03
C GLN A 355 -12.40 7.42 24.98
N VAL A 356 -12.74 7.25 23.71
CA VAL A 356 -11.87 7.61 22.58
C VAL A 356 -12.60 8.56 21.63
N ALA A 357 -11.86 9.50 21.04
CA ALA A 357 -12.38 10.42 20.03
C ALA A 357 -11.45 10.46 18.82
N PHE A 358 -12.04 10.64 17.63
CA PHE A 358 -11.29 10.83 16.41
C PHE A 358 -10.73 12.25 16.36
N GLY A 359 -9.41 12.41 16.24
CA GLY A 359 -8.79 13.71 16.11
C GLY A 359 -7.27 13.64 16.03
N ASP A 360 -6.69 14.62 15.35
CA ASP A 360 -5.24 14.80 15.29
C ASP A 360 -4.75 15.57 16.52
N ALA A 361 -4.12 14.83 17.45
CA ALA A 361 -3.60 15.43 18.68
C ALA A 361 -2.45 16.42 18.45
N SER A 362 -1.83 16.47 17.27
CA SER A 362 -0.84 17.50 16.93
C SER A 362 -1.45 18.88 16.62
N ARG A 363 -2.77 18.94 16.43
CA ARG A 363 -3.49 20.17 16.11
C ARG A 363 -3.96 20.89 17.37
N ARG A 364 -3.72 22.21 17.41
CA ARG A 364 -4.09 23.09 18.52
C ARG A 364 -5.59 23.05 18.87
N ASP A 365 -6.44 23.10 17.85
CA ASP A 365 -7.91 23.13 18.03
C ASP A 365 -8.44 21.81 18.62
N ILE A 366 -7.83 20.69 18.29
CA ILE A 366 -8.18 19.36 18.82
C ILE A 366 -7.71 19.23 20.28
N LEU A 367 -6.49 19.66 20.61
CA LEU A 367 -5.99 19.64 21.98
C LEU A 367 -6.87 20.50 22.92
N LEU A 368 -7.24 21.69 22.49
CA LEU A 368 -8.15 22.56 23.25
C LEU A 368 -9.54 21.92 23.42
N ALA A 369 -10.08 21.31 22.36
CA ALA A 369 -11.37 20.59 22.43
C ALA A 369 -11.30 19.37 23.35
N ALA A 370 -10.12 18.69 23.43
CA ALA A 370 -9.88 17.59 24.34
C ALA A 370 -9.74 18.04 25.81
N GLY A 371 -9.77 19.33 26.09
CA GLY A 371 -9.69 19.87 27.45
C GLY A 371 -8.26 19.96 27.98
N LEU A 372 -7.25 20.23 27.14
CA LEU A 372 -5.84 20.31 27.51
C LEU A 372 -5.60 21.18 28.74
N MET A 373 -6.27 22.34 28.83
CA MET A 373 -6.11 23.28 29.97
C MET A 373 -6.61 22.73 31.31
N ARG A 374 -7.35 21.63 31.30
CA ARG A 374 -7.91 20.96 32.48
C ARG A 374 -7.36 19.56 32.68
N ALA A 375 -6.46 19.15 31.79
CA ALA A 375 -5.83 17.83 31.86
C ALA A 375 -4.80 17.79 32.99
N ARG A 376 -4.65 16.63 33.60
CA ARG A 376 -3.63 16.35 34.62
C ARG A 376 -2.29 15.93 33.99
N LEU A 377 -2.35 15.25 32.87
CA LEU A 377 -1.22 14.65 32.20
C LEU A 377 -1.55 14.38 30.72
N VAL A 378 -0.55 14.46 29.87
CA VAL A 378 -0.63 13.98 28.48
C VAL A 378 0.35 12.85 28.29
N ILE A 379 -0.08 11.77 27.61
CA ILE A 379 0.80 10.70 27.15
C ILE A 379 0.76 10.60 25.62
N ILE A 380 1.92 10.62 24.96
CA ILE A 380 2.08 10.48 23.53
C ILE A 380 2.58 9.06 23.27
N THR A 381 1.77 8.24 22.58
CA THR A 381 2.04 6.82 22.36
C THR A 381 2.35 6.47 20.89
N PHE A 382 2.22 7.41 19.96
CA PHE A 382 2.61 7.24 18.56
C PHE A 382 4.07 7.64 18.33
N ASP A 383 4.69 7.10 17.28
CA ASP A 383 6.12 7.23 16.98
C ASP A 383 6.35 7.97 15.63
N ASP A 384 5.66 9.11 15.45
CA ASP A 384 5.88 10.01 14.32
C ASP A 384 6.56 11.28 14.82
N ARG A 385 7.86 11.41 14.52
CA ARG A 385 8.70 12.51 15.00
C ARG A 385 8.08 13.90 14.75
N LYS A 386 7.65 14.17 13.51
CA LYS A 386 7.10 15.48 13.13
C LYS A 386 5.84 15.83 13.95
N ARG A 387 5.01 14.82 14.18
CA ARG A 387 3.78 14.99 14.96
C ARG A 387 4.05 15.11 16.45
N VAL A 388 5.02 14.37 16.99
CA VAL A 388 5.46 14.49 18.39
C VAL A 388 6.01 15.89 18.64
N ASP A 389 6.92 16.38 17.79
CA ASP A 389 7.49 17.72 17.90
C ASP A 389 6.41 18.81 17.81
N ALA A 390 5.50 18.70 16.85
CA ALA A 390 4.39 19.65 16.72
C ALA A 390 3.49 19.65 17.96
N MET A 391 3.20 18.47 18.51
CA MET A 391 2.36 18.33 19.71
C MET A 391 3.04 18.90 20.94
N LEU A 392 4.33 18.60 21.19
CA LEU A 392 5.11 19.16 22.29
C LEU A 392 5.14 20.68 22.22
N THR A 393 5.41 21.23 21.03
CA THR A 393 5.40 22.70 20.81
C THR A 393 4.05 23.32 21.15
N GLN A 394 2.93 22.70 20.73
CA GLN A 394 1.58 23.20 21.05
C GLN A 394 1.27 23.11 22.54
N ILE A 395 1.62 22.00 23.19
CA ILE A 395 1.37 21.83 24.63
C ILE A 395 2.18 22.85 25.43
N ARG A 396 3.46 23.05 25.10
CA ARG A 396 4.31 24.05 25.79
C ARG A 396 3.80 25.46 25.61
N THR A 397 3.27 25.79 24.44
CA THR A 397 2.67 27.11 24.16
C THR A 397 1.37 27.34 24.94
N LEU A 398 0.55 26.29 25.10
CA LEU A 398 -0.80 26.39 25.68
C LEU A 398 -0.82 26.12 27.20
N ALA A 399 -0.04 25.15 27.66
CA ALA A 399 -0.07 24.64 29.04
C ALA A 399 1.35 24.23 29.47
N GLY A 400 2.25 25.21 29.62
CA GLY A 400 3.70 25.02 29.85
C GLY A 400 4.08 24.12 31.01
N ASP A 401 3.29 24.09 32.10
CA ASP A 401 3.56 23.28 33.30
C ASP A 401 2.97 21.89 33.23
N LEU A 402 2.20 21.56 32.17
CA LEU A 402 1.54 20.27 32.05
C LEU A 402 2.58 19.15 31.81
N LYS A 403 2.53 18.09 32.59
CA LYS A 403 3.42 16.93 32.44
C LYS A 403 3.07 16.18 31.15
N VAL A 404 4.09 15.93 30.33
CA VAL A 404 3.94 15.17 29.07
C VAL A 404 4.89 13.99 29.10
N LEU A 405 4.33 12.78 29.01
CA LEU A 405 5.09 11.53 28.83
C LEU A 405 5.15 11.22 27.32
N VAL A 406 6.32 10.89 26.82
CA VAL A 406 6.53 10.54 25.41
C VAL A 406 7.10 9.13 25.32
N ARG A 407 6.41 8.24 24.61
CA ARG A 407 6.97 6.95 24.25
C ARG A 407 7.78 7.08 22.98
N THR A 408 8.98 6.49 22.94
CA THR A 408 9.82 6.33 21.74
C THR A 408 10.08 4.85 21.50
N ARG A 409 10.46 4.49 20.27
CA ARG A 409 10.86 3.12 19.95
C ARG A 409 12.20 2.77 20.58
N ASP A 410 13.15 3.70 20.47
CA ASP A 410 14.51 3.62 21.00
C ASP A 410 14.90 4.95 21.65
N ASP A 411 16.13 5.10 22.03
CA ASP A 411 16.71 6.26 22.71
C ASP A 411 17.21 7.37 21.81
N SER A 412 17.19 7.19 20.48
CA SER A 412 17.74 8.13 19.48
C SER A 412 17.20 9.56 19.63
N PHE A 413 15.98 9.73 20.14
CA PHE A 413 15.33 11.03 20.31
C PHE A 413 15.08 11.43 21.78
N LEU A 414 15.67 10.70 22.74
CA LEU A 414 15.43 10.93 24.16
C LEU A 414 15.77 12.37 24.58
N GLU A 415 16.99 12.80 24.29
CA GLU A 415 17.45 14.16 24.61
C GLU A 415 16.68 15.23 23.82
N HIS A 416 16.38 14.96 22.54
CA HIS A 416 15.62 15.87 21.69
C HIS A 416 14.24 16.17 22.27
N TYR A 417 13.47 15.16 22.68
CA TYR A 417 12.13 15.38 23.23
C TYR A 417 12.14 15.96 24.64
N LYS A 418 13.18 15.70 25.44
CA LYS A 418 13.38 16.38 26.72
C LYS A 418 13.61 17.87 26.52
N GLN A 419 14.48 18.24 25.58
CA GLN A 419 14.72 19.65 25.24
C GLN A 419 13.48 20.31 24.63
N ALA A 420 12.67 19.57 23.86
CA ALA A 420 11.37 20.01 23.37
C ALA A 420 10.30 20.15 24.45
N GLY A 421 10.62 19.77 25.69
CA GLY A 421 9.78 19.97 26.87
C GLY A 421 8.98 18.73 27.32
N ALA A 422 9.31 17.53 26.89
CA ALA A 422 8.75 16.32 27.51
C ALA A 422 9.18 16.24 28.98
N PHE A 423 8.24 15.90 29.88
CA PHE A 423 8.53 15.67 31.28
C PHE A 423 9.35 14.38 31.44
N GLU A 424 8.98 13.34 30.71
CA GLU A 424 9.66 12.06 30.71
C GLU A 424 9.56 11.43 29.32
N VAL A 425 10.65 10.78 28.87
CA VAL A 425 10.70 10.03 27.61
C VAL A 425 11.03 8.59 27.90
N ILE A 426 10.19 7.67 27.41
CA ILE A 426 10.24 6.25 27.71
C ILE A 426 10.62 5.49 26.44
N PRO A 427 11.88 5.02 26.31
CA PRO A 427 12.34 4.22 25.18
C PRO A 427 11.90 2.75 25.35
N GLU A 428 11.01 2.27 24.49
CA GLU A 428 10.38 0.96 24.57
C GLU A 428 11.40 -0.18 24.51
N SER A 429 12.44 -0.05 23.68
CA SER A 429 13.49 -1.06 23.55
C SER A 429 14.31 -1.23 24.82
N GLN A 430 14.69 -0.13 25.48
CA GLN A 430 15.43 -0.16 26.75
C GLN A 430 14.58 -0.68 27.90
N GLU A 431 13.32 -0.24 27.99
CA GLU A 431 12.41 -0.78 29.01
C GLU A 431 12.15 -2.28 28.82
N GLY A 432 12.02 -2.74 27.57
CA GLY A 432 11.93 -4.16 27.23
C GLY A 432 13.19 -4.94 27.63
N ALA A 433 14.37 -4.38 27.38
CA ALA A 433 15.65 -4.96 27.80
C ALA A 433 15.77 -5.02 29.32
N LEU A 434 15.43 -3.94 30.04
CA LEU A 434 15.43 -3.93 31.50
C LEU A 434 14.46 -4.97 32.09
N MET A 435 13.29 -5.13 31.49
CA MET A 435 12.34 -6.17 31.90
C MET A 435 12.94 -7.58 31.72
N LEU A 436 13.58 -7.84 30.56
CA LEU A 436 14.27 -9.12 30.32
C LEU A 436 15.38 -9.37 31.32
N VAL A 437 16.22 -8.33 31.58
CA VAL A 437 17.31 -8.43 32.59
C VAL A 437 16.76 -8.65 33.98
N SER A 438 15.62 -8.04 34.36
CA SER A 438 15.00 -8.26 35.65
C SER A 438 14.59 -9.73 35.83
N HIS A 439 13.95 -10.34 34.83
CA HIS A 439 13.61 -11.75 34.82
C HIS A 439 14.86 -12.66 34.87
N LEU A 440 15.90 -12.32 34.09
CA LEU A 440 17.18 -13.04 34.13
C LEU A 440 17.76 -13.07 35.53
N LEU A 441 17.87 -11.89 36.17
CA LEU A 441 18.47 -11.79 37.50
C LEU A 441 17.66 -12.53 38.57
N VAL A 442 16.34 -12.47 38.50
CA VAL A 442 15.45 -13.23 39.42
C VAL A 442 15.65 -14.74 39.24
N ASN A 443 15.74 -15.21 37.99
CA ASN A 443 16.00 -16.63 37.71
C ASN A 443 17.44 -17.07 38.00
N CYS A 444 18.36 -16.14 38.28
CA CYS A 444 19.70 -16.39 38.82
C CYS A 444 19.76 -16.22 40.32
N ASP A 445 18.62 -16.39 41.03
CA ASP A 445 18.50 -16.33 42.48
C ASP A 445 18.91 -14.99 43.14
N ILE A 446 18.92 -13.91 42.37
CA ILE A 446 19.15 -12.54 42.90
C ILE A 446 17.86 -12.06 43.58
N PRO A 447 17.93 -11.64 44.85
CA PRO A 447 16.75 -11.15 45.57
C PRO A 447 16.03 -10.01 44.83
N ILE A 448 14.71 -10.12 44.67
CA ILE A 448 13.88 -9.20 43.90
C ILE A 448 14.06 -7.74 44.33
N GLY A 449 14.23 -7.44 45.62
CA GLY A 449 14.49 -6.10 46.10
C GLY A 449 15.82 -5.49 45.60
N ARG A 450 16.82 -6.33 45.30
CA ARG A 450 18.09 -5.87 44.71
C ARG A 450 17.89 -5.62 43.22
N VAL A 451 17.11 -6.44 42.55
CA VAL A 451 16.78 -6.28 41.14
C VAL A 451 16.03 -4.96 40.91
N ILE A 452 14.97 -4.72 41.71
CA ILE A 452 14.18 -3.47 41.62
C ILE A 452 15.08 -2.25 41.78
N ARG A 453 15.92 -2.20 42.82
CA ARG A 453 16.83 -1.05 43.02
C ARG A 453 17.80 -0.83 41.87
N ARG A 454 18.30 -1.89 41.24
CA ARG A 454 19.14 -1.75 40.03
C ARG A 454 18.38 -1.20 38.85
N MET A 455 17.14 -1.65 38.60
CA MET A 455 16.31 -1.13 37.52
C MET A 455 15.93 0.33 37.74
N GLU A 456 15.61 0.72 38.98
CA GLU A 456 15.34 2.13 39.33
C GLU A 456 16.57 3.00 39.15
N HIS A 457 17.74 2.51 39.54
CA HIS A 457 18.99 3.22 39.33
C HIS A 457 19.27 3.45 37.83
N GLU A 458 19.05 2.43 36.98
CA GLU A 458 19.27 2.53 35.54
C GLU A 458 18.29 3.52 34.89
N ARG A 459 17.02 3.50 35.26
CA ARG A 459 16.05 4.50 34.83
C ARG A 459 16.43 5.92 35.24
N SER A 460 16.88 6.09 36.50
CA SER A 460 17.29 7.40 37.02
C SER A 460 18.56 7.92 36.36
N SER A 461 19.46 7.05 35.93
CA SER A 461 20.67 7.38 35.17
C SER A 461 20.40 7.63 33.68
N GLN A 462 19.15 7.58 33.24
CA GLN A 462 18.74 7.75 31.84
C GLN A 462 19.36 6.71 30.91
N TYR A 463 19.40 5.47 31.37
CA TYR A 463 19.90 4.30 30.62
C TYR A 463 21.39 4.42 30.20
N ARG A 464 22.19 5.22 30.90
CA ARG A 464 23.61 5.45 30.57
C ARG A 464 24.44 4.18 30.56
N PHE A 465 24.13 3.23 31.44
CA PHE A 465 24.86 1.95 31.49
C PHE A 465 24.64 1.10 30.22
N LEU A 466 23.50 1.29 29.53
CA LEU A 466 23.18 0.55 28.32
C LEU A 466 23.84 1.15 27.07
N HIS A 467 24.49 2.31 27.19
CA HIS A 467 25.21 3.01 26.13
C HIS A 467 26.74 2.90 26.25
N GLY A 468 27.24 2.09 27.19
CA GLY A 468 28.64 1.92 27.62
C GLY A 468 29.73 1.81 26.63
#